data_f768de611797fe154f3b328d3ce45d77
#
_entry.id   f768de611797fe154f3b328d3ce45d77
#
_cell.length_a   1.000
_cell.length_b   1.000
_cell.length_c   1.000
_cell.angle_alpha   90.00
_cell.angle_beta   90.00
_cell.angle_gamma   90.00
#
_symmetry.space_group_name_H-M   'P 1'
#
loop_
_entity.id
_entity.type
_entity.pdbx_description
1 polymer ?
#
loop_
_entity_poly.entity_id
_entity_poly.type
_entity_poly.pdbx_seq_one_letter_code
_entity_poly.pdbx_strand_id
1 'polypeptide(L)'
;MKKSVVCFLDGAAVLCPVVIAEFWMGANSKKDQDDLTDLSAVLRCLPMSEEVWEYSFRLARICRAKGTPVPSSDLMIASCAFSHGVKTLAKDRHFETLEEYRVLVSGKKVGY
;
A
#
# COMPACT_ATOMS: atom_id res chain seq x y z
N MET A 1 6.68 -6.09 14.36
CA MET A 1 6.51 -5.86 12.93
C MET A 1 7.56 -4.92 12.41
N LYS A 2 8.10 -5.28 11.28
CA LYS A 2 9.24 -4.55 10.73
C LYS A 2 8.89 -3.26 10.02
N LYS A 3 7.67 -3.13 9.56
CA LYS A 3 7.22 -1.95 8.82
C LYS A 3 5.85 -1.54 9.27
N SER A 4 5.70 -0.26 9.53
CA SER A 4 4.40 0.33 9.77
C SER A 4 4.13 1.31 8.65
N VAL A 5 3.17 0.99 7.81
CA VAL A 5 2.68 1.92 6.81
C VAL A 5 1.35 2.45 7.32
N VAL A 6 1.33 3.73 7.63
CA VAL A 6 0.11 4.39 8.10
C VAL A 6 -0.41 5.24 6.96
N CYS A 7 -1.65 4.98 6.57
CA CYS A 7 -2.35 5.72 5.52
C CYS A 7 -3.42 6.61 6.14
N PHE A 8 -3.58 7.80 5.61
CA PHE A 8 -4.57 8.77 6.10
C PHE A 8 -5.45 9.26 4.96
N LEU A 9 -6.74 9.27 5.20
CA LEU A 9 -7.73 9.89 4.32
C LEU A 9 -8.52 10.91 5.16
N ASP A 10 -8.47 12.17 4.75
CA ASP A 10 -9.13 13.27 5.47
C ASP A 10 -8.74 13.31 6.95
N GLY A 11 -7.48 13.04 7.26
CA GLY A 11 -6.96 13.08 8.62
C GLY A 11 -7.25 11.84 9.45
N ALA A 12 -8.00 10.87 8.93
CA ALA A 12 -8.31 9.63 9.63
C ALA A 12 -7.44 8.49 9.10
N ALA A 13 -6.99 7.61 9.99
CA ALA A 13 -6.22 6.44 9.61
C ALA A 13 -7.09 5.45 8.84
N VAL A 14 -6.54 4.86 7.78
CA VAL A 14 -7.21 3.86 6.96
C VAL A 14 -6.28 2.68 6.73
N LEU A 15 -6.84 1.53 6.40
CA LEU A 15 -6.10 0.30 6.17
C LEU A 15 -6.11 -0.09 4.69
N CYS A 16 -4.99 -0.64 4.23
CA CYS A 16 -4.91 -1.31 2.95
C CYS A 16 -5.06 -2.83 3.19
N PRO A 17 -5.82 -3.57 2.37
CA PRO A 17 -5.97 -5.02 2.57
C PRO A 17 -4.65 -5.78 2.63
N VAL A 18 -3.66 -5.36 1.86
CA VAL A 18 -2.34 -6.02 1.86
C VAL A 18 -1.65 -5.84 3.21
N VAL A 19 -1.77 -4.68 3.84
CA VAL A 19 -1.22 -4.43 5.17
C VAL A 19 -1.91 -5.33 6.20
N ILE A 20 -3.22 -5.46 6.09
CA ILE A 20 -4.00 -6.33 6.98
C ILE A 20 -3.52 -7.78 6.85
N ALA A 21 -3.33 -8.24 5.60
CA ALA A 21 -2.84 -9.59 5.36
C ALA A 21 -1.46 -9.82 6.00
N GLU A 22 -0.57 -8.83 5.89
CA GLU A 22 0.75 -8.93 6.51
C GLU A 22 0.65 -9.00 8.03
N PHE A 23 -0.26 -8.25 8.63
CA PHE A 23 -0.49 -8.31 10.07
C PHE A 23 -0.97 -9.70 10.49
N TRP A 24 -1.91 -10.27 9.75
CA TRP A 24 -2.40 -11.63 10.05
C TRP A 24 -1.32 -12.67 9.91
N MET A 25 -0.41 -12.52 8.96
CA MET A 25 0.72 -13.43 8.82
C MET A 25 1.66 -13.38 10.02
N GLY A 26 1.72 -12.25 10.70
CA GLY A 26 2.54 -12.09 11.90
C GLY A 26 1.82 -12.31 13.22
N ALA A 27 0.53 -12.63 13.19
CA ALA A 27 -0.26 -12.83 14.41
C ALA A 27 -0.03 -14.23 14.97
N ASN A 28 0.72 -14.32 16.05
CA ASN A 28 1.15 -15.59 16.64
C ASN A 28 0.32 -16.06 17.84
N SER A 29 -0.52 -15.21 18.39
CA SER A 29 -1.31 -15.49 19.56
C SER A 29 -2.76 -15.15 19.35
N LYS A 30 -3.62 -15.69 20.23
CA LYS A 30 -5.04 -15.33 20.19
C LYS A 30 -5.24 -13.85 20.49
N LYS A 31 -4.42 -13.29 21.38
CA LYS A 31 -4.48 -11.85 21.65
C LYS A 31 -4.20 -11.03 20.41
N ASP A 32 -3.16 -11.39 19.64
CA ASP A 32 -2.83 -10.70 18.41
C ASP A 32 -3.98 -10.76 17.42
N GLN A 33 -4.60 -11.92 17.29
CA GLN A 33 -5.74 -12.12 16.39
C GLN A 33 -6.96 -11.30 16.82
N ASP A 34 -7.24 -11.26 18.12
CA ASP A 34 -8.33 -10.47 18.66
C ASP A 34 -8.09 -8.98 18.44
N ASP A 35 -6.86 -8.52 18.65
CA ASP A 35 -6.47 -7.13 18.42
C ASP A 35 -6.67 -6.74 16.96
N LEU A 36 -6.30 -7.62 16.03
CA LEU A 36 -6.47 -7.36 14.59
C LEU A 36 -7.96 -7.32 14.21
N THR A 37 -8.75 -8.22 14.78
CA THR A 37 -10.19 -8.21 14.56
C THR A 37 -10.81 -6.90 15.02
N ASP A 38 -10.43 -6.44 16.20
CA ASP A 38 -10.91 -5.16 16.76
C ASP A 38 -10.49 -3.99 15.88
N LEU A 39 -9.24 -3.97 15.46
CA LEU A 39 -8.72 -2.91 14.59
C LEU A 39 -9.47 -2.85 13.26
N SER A 40 -9.72 -4.00 12.66
CA SER A 40 -10.43 -4.09 11.38
C SER A 40 -11.89 -3.65 11.49
N ALA A 41 -12.48 -3.77 12.68
CA ALA A 41 -13.85 -3.32 12.92
C ALA A 41 -13.95 -1.81 13.04
N VAL A 42 -12.87 -1.14 13.42
CA VAL A 42 -12.84 0.30 13.70
C VAL A 42 -12.35 1.12 12.52
N LEU A 43 -11.31 0.64 11.83
CA LEU A 43 -10.68 1.38 10.75
C LEU A 43 -11.28 1.02 9.39
N ARG A 44 -11.46 2.05 8.58
CA ARG A 44 -11.90 1.87 7.20
C ARG A 44 -10.81 1.17 6.39
N CYS A 45 -11.22 0.19 5.60
CA CYS A 45 -10.32 -0.51 4.69
C CYS A 45 -10.54 0.01 3.27
N LEU A 46 -9.46 0.42 2.61
CA LEU A 46 -9.52 0.86 1.22
C LEU A 46 -9.59 -0.37 0.31
N PRO A 47 -10.50 -0.41 -0.66
CA PRO A 47 -10.62 -1.58 -1.52
C PRO A 47 -9.46 -1.68 -2.52
N MET A 48 -9.08 -2.92 -2.83
CA MET A 48 -8.17 -3.22 -3.94
C MET A 48 -8.99 -3.38 -5.21
N SER A 49 -9.48 -2.26 -5.74
CA SER A 49 -10.32 -2.21 -6.93
C SER A 49 -9.53 -2.48 -8.21
N GLU A 50 -10.22 -2.60 -9.34
CA GLU A 50 -9.56 -2.71 -10.64
C GLU A 50 -8.61 -1.55 -10.89
N GLU A 51 -9.00 -0.35 -10.49
CA GLU A 51 -8.17 0.85 -10.65
C GLU A 51 -6.87 0.73 -9.87
N VAL A 52 -6.93 0.17 -8.66
CA VAL A 52 -5.73 -0.05 -7.85
C VAL A 52 -4.81 -1.08 -8.52
N TRP A 53 -5.38 -2.17 -9.03
CA TRP A 53 -4.58 -3.18 -9.72
C TRP A 53 -3.94 -2.61 -10.98
N GLU A 54 -4.69 -1.84 -11.76
CA GLU A 54 -4.14 -1.18 -12.94
C GLU A 54 -3.01 -0.22 -12.57
N TYR A 55 -3.20 0.54 -11.50
CA TYR A 55 -2.17 1.44 -10.98
C TYR A 55 -0.90 0.66 -10.62
N SER A 56 -1.07 -0.48 -9.94
CA SER A 56 0.07 -1.30 -9.53
C SER A 56 0.83 -1.86 -10.72
N PHE A 57 0.13 -2.21 -11.80
CA PHE A 57 0.80 -2.70 -13.02
C PHE A 57 1.64 -1.60 -13.68
N ARG A 58 1.12 -0.39 -13.73
CA ARG A 58 1.86 0.76 -14.26
C ARG A 58 3.08 1.08 -13.41
N LEU A 59 2.90 1.10 -12.11
CA LEU A 59 4.00 1.37 -11.18
C LEU A 59 5.07 0.28 -11.27
N ALA A 60 4.66 -0.98 -11.40
CA ALA A 60 5.58 -2.10 -11.58
C ALA A 60 6.43 -1.93 -12.83
N ARG A 61 5.84 -1.49 -13.93
CA ARG A 61 6.57 -1.26 -15.17
C ARG A 61 7.57 -0.11 -15.04
N ILE A 62 7.20 0.92 -14.32
CA ILE A 62 8.11 2.05 -14.04
C ILE A 62 9.30 1.56 -13.22
N CYS A 63 9.05 0.78 -12.17
CA CYS A 63 10.12 0.22 -11.35
C CYS A 63 11.04 -0.65 -12.19
N ARG A 64 10.49 -1.47 -13.08
CA ARG A 64 11.28 -2.31 -13.98
C ARG A 64 12.15 -1.46 -14.89
N ALA A 65 11.58 -0.45 -15.52
CA ALA A 65 12.29 0.41 -16.46
C ALA A 65 13.41 1.20 -15.79
N LYS A 66 13.23 1.56 -14.52
CA LYS A 66 14.24 2.30 -13.75
C LYS A 66 15.20 1.40 -12.99
N GLY A 67 15.06 0.08 -13.12
CA GLY A 67 15.92 -0.86 -12.43
C GLY A 67 15.81 -0.81 -10.91
N THR A 68 14.61 -0.51 -10.41
CA THR A 68 14.35 -0.36 -8.97
C THR A 68 13.64 -1.59 -8.44
N PRO A 69 14.33 -2.49 -7.73
CA PRO A 69 13.67 -3.65 -7.12
C PRO A 69 12.88 -3.22 -5.88
N VAL A 70 11.61 -3.58 -5.83
CA VAL A 70 10.76 -3.37 -4.64
C VAL A 70 9.97 -4.64 -4.38
N PRO A 71 9.73 -4.97 -3.10
CA PRO A 71 8.85 -6.08 -2.76
C PRO A 71 7.45 -5.86 -3.33
N SER A 72 6.82 -6.94 -3.79
CA SER A 72 5.47 -6.87 -4.36
C SER A 72 4.45 -6.30 -3.40
N SER A 73 4.56 -6.64 -2.11
CA SER A 73 3.64 -6.11 -1.10
C SER A 73 3.76 -4.60 -0.96
N ASP A 74 4.97 -4.06 -0.96
CA ASP A 74 5.20 -2.61 -0.89
C ASP A 74 4.60 -1.92 -2.11
N LEU A 75 4.79 -2.51 -3.29
CA LEU A 75 4.23 -1.99 -4.53
C LEU A 75 2.70 -1.92 -4.45
N MET A 76 2.06 -2.98 -3.97
CA MET A 76 0.61 -3.04 -3.87
C MET A 76 0.07 -2.07 -2.83
N ILE A 77 0.74 -1.94 -1.68
CA ILE A 77 0.33 -1.01 -0.63
C ILE A 77 0.43 0.44 -1.14
N ALA A 78 1.54 0.78 -1.79
CA ALA A 78 1.72 2.10 -2.37
C ALA A 78 0.67 2.39 -3.43
N SER A 79 0.40 1.42 -4.30
CA SER A 79 -0.61 1.56 -5.36
C SER A 79 -2.00 1.81 -4.79
N CYS A 80 -2.36 1.08 -3.74
CA CYS A 80 -3.63 1.27 -3.05
C CYS A 80 -3.73 2.70 -2.50
N ALA A 81 -2.70 3.15 -1.78
CA ALA A 81 -2.69 4.47 -1.20
C ALA A 81 -2.73 5.57 -2.26
N PHE A 82 -1.87 5.48 -3.27
CA PHE A 82 -1.76 6.51 -4.30
C PHE A 82 -3.01 6.58 -5.18
N SER A 83 -3.56 5.43 -5.52
CA SER A 83 -4.79 5.36 -6.33
C SER A 83 -5.98 5.98 -5.61
N HIS A 84 -6.04 5.84 -4.30
CA HIS A 84 -7.11 6.42 -3.49
C HIS A 84 -6.79 7.85 -3.02
N GLY A 85 -5.63 8.38 -3.39
CA GLY A 85 -5.25 9.74 -3.02
C GLY A 85 -4.97 9.94 -1.54
N VAL A 86 -4.64 8.88 -0.82
CA VAL A 86 -4.34 8.98 0.61
C VAL A 86 -2.86 9.22 0.84
N LYS A 87 -2.54 9.85 1.96
CA LYS A 87 -1.16 10.06 2.37
C LYS A 87 -0.64 8.83 3.10
N THR A 88 0.62 8.51 2.86
CA THR A 88 1.30 7.46 3.61
C THR A 88 2.37 8.09 4.49
N LEU A 89 2.50 7.57 5.71
CA LEU A 89 3.62 7.89 6.58
C LEU A 89 4.46 6.64 6.70
N ALA A 90 5.39 6.47 5.80
CA ALA A 90 6.32 5.36 5.84
C ALA A 90 7.73 5.92 5.75
N LYS A 91 8.58 5.57 6.71
CA LYS A 91 9.99 5.92 6.68
C LYS A 91 10.81 4.79 6.06
N ASP A 92 10.30 4.27 4.96
CA ASP A 92 10.91 3.17 4.25
C ASP A 92 11.41 3.68 2.91
N ARG A 93 12.64 3.33 2.57
CA ARG A 93 13.28 3.75 1.34
C ARG A 93 12.48 3.35 0.11
N HIS A 94 11.84 2.19 0.13
CA HIS A 94 11.02 1.73 -0.98
C HIS A 94 9.84 2.68 -1.22
N PHE A 95 9.18 3.10 -0.15
CA PHE A 95 8.05 4.02 -0.27
C PHE A 95 8.45 5.41 -0.71
N GLU A 96 9.62 5.89 -0.29
CA GLU A 96 10.14 7.16 -0.75
C GLU A 96 10.37 7.14 -2.26
N THR A 97 10.95 6.07 -2.77
CA THR A 97 11.19 5.89 -4.20
C THR A 97 9.88 5.76 -4.97
N LEU A 98 8.94 4.99 -4.45
CA LEU A 98 7.64 4.83 -5.08
C LEU A 98 6.86 6.15 -5.12
N GLU A 99 6.99 6.98 -4.08
CA GLU A 99 6.38 8.30 -4.06
C GLU A 99 6.92 9.19 -5.18
N GLU A 100 8.22 9.11 -5.46
CA GLU A 100 8.81 9.83 -6.59
C GLU A 100 8.23 9.37 -7.92
N TYR A 101 7.95 8.08 -8.06
CA TYR A 101 7.40 7.51 -9.30
C TYR A 101 5.91 7.77 -9.47
N ARG A 102 5.23 8.20 -8.43
CA ARG A 102 3.79 8.49 -8.47
C ARG A 102 3.41 9.45 -9.59
N VAL A 103 4.21 10.48 -9.80
CA VAL A 103 3.98 11.47 -10.87
C VAL A 103 4.01 10.82 -12.24
N LEU A 104 4.89 9.83 -12.43
CA LEU A 104 5.03 9.14 -13.72
C LEU A 104 3.81 8.28 -14.04
N VAL A 105 3.18 7.72 -13.02
CA VAL A 105 1.94 6.95 -13.21
C VAL A 105 0.80 7.86 -13.63
N SER A 106 0.67 9.00 -12.96
CA SER A 106 -0.42 9.95 -13.21
C SER A 106 -0.33 10.64 -14.56
N GLY A 107 0.88 10.80 -15.09
CA GLY A 107 1.12 11.56 -16.30
C GLY A 107 0.96 10.80 -17.60
N LYS A 108 0.86 9.46 -17.57
CA LYS A 108 0.86 8.64 -18.79
C LYS A 108 0.00 7.42 -18.63
N LYS A 109 -0.72 7.09 -19.69
CA LYS A 109 -1.24 5.74 -19.87
C LYS A 109 -0.08 4.86 -20.31
N VAL A 110 0.12 3.76 -19.63
CA VAL A 110 1.11 2.77 -20.00
C VAL A 110 0.40 1.64 -20.71
N GLY A 111 0.79 1.38 -21.95
CA GLY A 111 0.27 0.23 -22.68
C GLY A 111 0.81 -1.06 -22.11
N TYR A 112 -0.04 -2.02 -21.89
CA TYR A 112 0.35 -3.38 -21.49
C TYR A 112 -0.65 -4.40 -21.97
#